data_124f1922f44e5573285df5bf164ce2d6
#
_entry.id   124f1922f44e5573285df5bf164ce2d6
#
_cell.length_a   1.000
_cell.length_b   1.000
_cell.length_c   1.000
_cell.angle_alpha   90.00
_cell.angle_beta   90.00
_cell.angle_gamma   90.00
#
_symmetry.space_group_name_H-M   'P 1'
#
loop_
_entity.id
_entity.type
_entity.pdbx_description
1 polymer ?
#
loop_
_entity_poly.entity_id
_entity_poly.type
_entity_poly.pdbx_seq_one_letter_code
_entity_poly.pdbx_strand_id
1 'polypeptide(L)'
;MKLSRSTLAGTVLGVVLGAVLTAALLPYLSPAPTAETLTKERKPDYWVAPMDANYRRDKPGKSPMGMDLIPVYSDENAATGGPSRSDKGQISIAPEMINNLSVRTATAEWGALQSSINSVGYVKYDEDRMVHIHPRVEGWVDKLYTKAAGDPVKKGDPLYALYSPQLVNAQEEFLLAVRSDNKRLIQASANRLKVFHIDDAFITALRKTQQVQQTVKFYAPQSGVIDNLPIREGFYVKPDTTMMSIATLEDVWVEVEIFERQVSLIETGLPVAITMDYQPNEIWHGVIDYIYPTLDPQTRTLRVRVRVANKDAALKPNMFAQVAIETKPRPRALLVPRDAVIRTGSQNRVVLALGDGRFKSVAVDLGNSNALYSEIKGGLEPDDQVVVSAQFLLDSESSKTSNFARMSSDEADHRGMDHGAMNHGAMNHEAMNHETMNHETMNHETMNHETMNHGEMNHGEINDEAMDHSKMNHSKMNHSE
;
A
#
# COMPACT_ATOMS: atom_id res chain seq x y z
N MET A 1 -15.56 2.10 87.41
CA MET A 1 -14.95 2.06 86.06
C MET A 1 -13.75 2.98 86.03
N LYS A 2 -12.52 2.42 86.02
CA LYS A 2 -11.30 3.22 86.01
C LYS A 2 -10.97 3.51 84.53
N LEU A 3 -11.13 4.75 84.07
CA LEU A 3 -10.67 5.15 82.74
C LEU A 3 -9.12 5.11 82.68
N SER A 4 -8.58 4.42 81.67
CA SER A 4 -7.16 4.27 81.48
C SER A 4 -6.53 5.61 81.09
N ARG A 5 -5.33 5.89 81.67
CA ARG A 5 -4.54 7.12 81.37
C ARG A 5 -4.23 7.33 79.89
N SER A 6 -4.35 6.31 79.09
CA SER A 6 -4.12 6.35 77.60
C SER A 6 -5.26 7.00 76.80
N THR A 7 -6.51 6.91 77.35
CA THR A 7 -7.67 7.54 76.67
C THR A 7 -7.72 9.04 76.91
N LEU A 8 -7.21 9.51 78.06
CA LEU A 8 -7.14 10.95 78.38
C LEU A 8 -6.06 11.67 77.53
N ALA A 9 -4.93 11.00 77.31
CA ALA A 9 -3.85 11.57 76.45
C ALA A 9 -4.26 11.69 74.98
N GLY A 10 -5.06 10.73 74.44
CA GLY A 10 -5.56 10.76 73.08
C GLY A 10 -6.57 11.89 72.85
N THR A 11 -7.44 12.18 73.83
CA THR A 11 -8.43 13.25 73.67
C THR A 11 -7.81 14.65 73.72
N VAL A 12 -6.80 14.86 74.58
CA VAL A 12 -6.09 16.15 74.64
C VAL A 12 -5.28 16.41 73.38
N LEU A 13 -4.62 15.38 72.84
CA LEU A 13 -3.86 15.52 71.58
C LEU A 13 -4.79 15.82 70.38
N GLY A 14 -5.99 15.23 70.32
CA GLY A 14 -6.97 15.48 69.31
C GLY A 14 -7.52 16.90 69.27
N VAL A 15 -7.80 17.46 70.48
CA VAL A 15 -8.30 18.85 70.64
C VAL A 15 -7.24 19.87 70.27
N VAL A 16 -5.96 19.63 70.63
CA VAL A 16 -4.84 20.54 70.22
C VAL A 16 -4.60 20.49 68.74
N LEU A 17 -4.63 19.31 68.15
CA LEU A 17 -4.47 19.19 66.66
C LEU A 17 -5.64 19.83 65.91
N GLY A 18 -6.87 19.68 66.40
CA GLY A 18 -8.07 20.33 65.85
C GLY A 18 -8.02 21.84 65.91
N ALA A 19 -7.55 22.41 67.05
CA ALA A 19 -7.41 23.87 67.26
C ALA A 19 -6.32 24.47 66.35
N VAL A 20 -5.21 23.74 66.07
CA VAL A 20 -4.15 24.18 65.22
C VAL A 20 -4.61 24.14 63.74
N LEU A 21 -5.38 23.10 63.34
CA LEU A 21 -5.91 23.00 62.01
C LEU A 21 -6.96 24.07 61.71
N THR A 22 -7.83 24.39 62.65
CA THR A 22 -8.83 25.48 62.55
C THR A 22 -8.16 26.85 62.48
N ALA A 23 -7.11 27.12 63.22
CA ALA A 23 -6.38 28.37 63.17
C ALA A 23 -5.60 28.57 61.90
N ALA A 24 -5.13 27.47 61.24
CA ALA A 24 -4.45 27.52 59.96
C ALA A 24 -5.41 27.71 58.77
N LEU A 25 -6.69 27.34 58.91
CA LEU A 25 -7.70 27.49 57.84
C LEU A 25 -8.50 28.80 57.92
N LEU A 26 -8.49 29.52 59.06
CA LEU A 26 -9.22 30.76 59.23
C LEU A 26 -8.84 31.88 58.23
N PRO A 27 -7.56 32.05 57.81
CA PRO A 27 -7.22 33.08 56.83
C PRO A 27 -7.73 32.79 55.39
N TYR A 28 -8.11 31.55 55.13
CA TYR A 28 -8.63 31.16 53.78
C TYR A 28 -10.17 31.30 53.67
N LEU A 29 -10.87 31.52 54.73
CA LEU A 29 -12.34 31.69 54.75
C LEU A 29 -12.82 33.13 54.99
N SER A 30 -11.91 34.11 55.04
CA SER A 30 -12.33 35.51 55.13
C SER A 30 -12.78 35.97 53.75
N PRO A 31 -14.00 36.53 53.61
CA PRO A 31 -14.40 37.14 52.33
C PRO A 31 -13.48 38.31 52.03
N ALA A 32 -12.95 38.36 50.82
CA ALA A 32 -12.14 39.46 50.34
C ALA A 32 -12.89 40.79 50.50
N PRO A 33 -12.21 41.89 50.85
CA PRO A 33 -12.86 43.19 50.90
C PRO A 33 -13.33 43.54 49.50
N THR A 34 -14.60 43.88 49.35
CA THR A 34 -15.22 44.41 48.17
C THR A 34 -14.42 45.64 47.72
N ALA A 35 -13.62 45.51 46.66
CA ALA A 35 -13.01 46.62 46.01
C ALA A 35 -14.11 47.52 45.49
N GLU A 36 -14.31 48.69 46.07
CA GLU A 36 -15.05 49.80 45.47
C GLU A 36 -14.46 50.06 44.10
N THR A 37 -15.18 49.65 43.08
CA THR A 37 -14.85 49.96 41.69
C THR A 37 -14.95 51.48 41.51
N LEU A 38 -13.82 52.16 41.61
CA LEU A 38 -13.69 53.51 41.09
C LEU A 38 -13.97 53.40 39.59
N THR A 39 -15.20 53.64 39.17
CA THR A 39 -15.59 53.81 37.80
C THR A 39 -14.89 55.05 37.25
N LYS A 40 -13.67 54.83 36.68
CA LYS A 40 -13.04 55.82 35.87
C LYS A 40 -13.99 56.00 34.67
N GLU A 41 -14.67 57.13 34.56
CA GLU A 41 -15.46 57.49 33.39
C GLU A 41 -14.58 57.42 32.16
N ARG A 42 -14.75 56.33 31.38
CA ARG A 42 -14.11 56.20 30.07
C ARG A 42 -14.67 57.23 29.16
N LYS A 43 -13.82 58.13 28.63
CA LYS A 43 -14.21 59.05 27.57
C LYS A 43 -14.30 58.25 26.25
N PRO A 44 -15.43 58.28 25.53
CA PRO A 44 -15.53 57.68 24.21
C PRO A 44 -14.58 58.40 23.23
N ASP A 45 -13.91 57.63 22.37
CA ASP A 45 -12.98 58.15 21.38
C ASP A 45 -13.72 58.91 20.27
N TYR A 46 -14.85 58.41 19.87
CA TYR A 46 -15.74 59.06 18.90
C TYR A 46 -17.15 58.53 19.02
N TRP A 47 -18.08 59.23 18.36
CA TRP A 47 -19.50 58.90 18.30
C TRP A 47 -19.88 58.57 16.87
N VAL A 48 -20.67 57.50 16.63
CA VAL A 48 -21.05 57.04 15.29
C VAL A 48 -22.58 56.96 15.16
N ALA A 49 -23.10 57.21 13.94
CA ALA A 49 -24.52 57.10 13.68
C ALA A 49 -24.92 55.60 13.50
N PRO A 50 -26.07 55.13 14.07
CA PRO A 50 -26.48 53.73 14.03
C PRO A 50 -26.69 53.15 12.60
N MET A 51 -26.99 53.99 11.62
CA MET A 51 -27.32 53.60 10.25
C MET A 51 -26.21 54.00 9.24
N ASP A 52 -25.22 54.81 9.66
CA ASP A 52 -24.09 55.24 8.81
C ASP A 52 -22.79 55.17 9.59
N ALA A 53 -22.05 54.12 9.43
CA ALA A 53 -20.75 53.87 10.11
C ALA A 53 -19.64 54.88 9.70
N ASN A 54 -19.79 55.62 8.60
CA ASN A 54 -18.87 56.62 8.14
C ASN A 54 -19.11 58.02 8.78
N TYR A 55 -20.29 58.25 9.37
CA TYR A 55 -20.60 59.50 10.05
C TYR A 55 -20.07 59.43 11.48
N ARG A 56 -18.90 60.07 11.74
CA ARG A 56 -18.20 60.10 13.03
C ARG A 56 -18.10 61.55 13.56
N ARG A 57 -18.24 61.68 14.89
CA ARG A 57 -18.06 62.97 15.57
C ARG A 57 -17.32 62.79 16.91
N ASP A 58 -16.57 63.80 17.32
CA ASP A 58 -15.81 63.80 18.58
C ASP A 58 -16.64 64.19 19.80
N LYS A 59 -17.95 64.50 19.61
CA LYS A 59 -18.88 64.94 20.66
C LYS A 59 -20.22 64.27 20.54
N PRO A 60 -20.93 64.02 21.68
CA PRO A 60 -22.27 63.49 21.64
C PRO A 60 -23.22 64.44 20.92
N GLY A 61 -24.19 63.90 20.20
CA GLY A 61 -25.17 64.71 19.46
C GLY A 61 -26.04 63.83 18.59
N LYS A 62 -26.81 64.47 17.68
CA LYS A 62 -27.72 63.77 16.74
C LYS A 62 -27.09 63.74 15.35
N SER A 63 -27.35 62.67 14.64
CA SER A 63 -27.03 62.59 13.21
C SER A 63 -27.89 63.53 12.37
N PRO A 64 -27.57 63.82 11.12
CA PRO A 64 -28.38 64.65 10.22
C PRO A 64 -29.80 64.12 10.03
N MET A 65 -30.05 62.87 10.33
CA MET A 65 -31.37 62.21 10.29
C MET A 65 -32.10 62.20 11.63
N GLY A 66 -31.56 62.88 12.66
CA GLY A 66 -32.24 63.09 13.97
C GLY A 66 -32.01 61.94 14.97
N MET A 67 -31.23 60.88 14.67
CA MET A 67 -30.93 59.80 15.59
C MET A 67 -29.74 60.15 16.51
N ASP A 68 -29.79 59.65 17.75
CA ASP A 68 -28.69 59.86 18.69
C ASP A 68 -27.49 59.01 18.29
N LEU A 69 -26.27 59.63 18.43
CA LEU A 69 -25.01 58.95 18.14
C LEU A 69 -24.64 57.97 19.27
N ILE A 70 -24.06 56.84 18.91
CA ILE A 70 -23.58 55.79 19.84
C ILE A 70 -22.12 56.02 20.14
N PRO A 71 -21.68 56.02 21.43
CA PRO A 71 -20.30 56.18 21.80
C PRO A 71 -19.50 54.88 21.48
N VAL A 72 -18.35 55.02 20.86
CA VAL A 72 -17.40 53.93 20.57
C VAL A 72 -16.16 54.15 21.47
N TYR A 73 -15.80 53.09 22.18
CA TYR A 73 -14.62 53.04 23.04
C TYR A 73 -13.61 52.12 22.39
N SER A 74 -12.35 52.54 22.25
CA SER A 74 -11.29 51.67 21.83
C SER A 74 -10.89 50.78 23.02
N ASP A 75 -10.84 49.48 22.83
CA ASP A 75 -10.28 48.56 23.82
C ASP A 75 -8.74 48.76 23.86
N GLU A 76 -8.28 49.50 24.85
CA GLU A 76 -6.82 49.69 25.10
C GLU A 76 -6.07 48.38 25.41
N ASN A 77 -6.74 47.23 25.51
CA ASN A 77 -6.10 45.93 25.66
C ASN A 77 -5.64 45.28 24.33
N ALA A 78 -5.90 45.95 23.18
CA ALA A 78 -5.41 45.47 21.90
C ALA A 78 -4.05 46.10 21.44
N ALA A 79 -3.43 46.98 22.26
CA ALA A 79 -2.30 47.74 21.80
C ALA A 79 -1.10 47.75 22.78
N THR A 80 -0.63 46.60 23.24
CA THR A 80 0.73 46.44 23.79
C THR A 80 1.42 45.17 23.35
N GLY A 81 1.27 44.80 22.09
CA GLY A 81 2.05 43.81 21.41
C GLY A 81 2.23 44.27 19.98
N GLY A 82 3.32 44.98 19.69
CA GLY A 82 3.71 45.19 18.30
C GLY A 82 3.80 43.82 17.62
N PRO A 83 3.45 43.68 16.32
CA PRO A 83 3.47 42.40 15.65
C PRO A 83 4.86 41.80 15.75
N SER A 84 4.99 40.84 16.69
CA SER A 84 6.16 39.99 16.72
C SER A 84 6.19 39.27 15.36
N ARG A 85 7.31 39.24 14.69
CA ARG A 85 7.49 38.59 13.37
C ARG A 85 7.05 37.14 13.32
N SER A 86 6.60 36.56 14.44
CA SER A 86 6.09 35.17 14.58
C SER A 86 4.58 35.02 14.38
N ASP A 87 3.78 36.11 14.32
CA ASP A 87 2.30 36.03 14.29
C ASP A 87 1.69 35.97 12.88
N LYS A 88 2.51 35.93 11.83
CA LYS A 88 1.99 35.81 10.45
C LYS A 88 1.32 34.43 10.26
N GLY A 89 0.02 34.45 9.91
CA GLY A 89 -0.76 33.24 9.64
C GLY A 89 -1.45 32.62 10.85
N GLN A 90 -1.41 33.27 12.03
CA GLN A 90 -2.19 32.87 13.19
C GLN A 90 -3.62 33.39 13.05
N ILE A 91 -4.60 32.53 13.34
CA ILE A 91 -6.03 32.89 13.42
C ILE A 91 -6.52 32.68 14.84
N SER A 92 -7.44 33.53 15.27
CA SER A 92 -8.14 33.40 16.56
C SER A 92 -9.63 33.17 16.27
N ILE A 93 -10.19 32.13 16.85
CA ILE A 93 -11.58 31.71 16.68
C ILE A 93 -12.26 31.71 18.02
N ALA A 94 -13.50 32.27 18.04
CA ALA A 94 -14.29 32.31 19.25
C ALA A 94 -14.63 30.91 19.77
N PRO A 95 -14.66 30.69 21.09
CA PRO A 95 -14.91 29.36 21.70
C PRO A 95 -16.23 28.72 21.25
N GLU A 96 -17.26 29.52 21.03
CA GLU A 96 -18.56 29.04 20.54
C GLU A 96 -18.45 28.42 19.15
N MET A 97 -17.63 29.02 18.28
CA MET A 97 -17.41 28.52 16.91
C MET A 97 -16.57 27.25 16.93
N ILE A 98 -15.57 27.14 17.82
CA ILE A 98 -14.73 25.95 17.97
C ILE A 98 -15.60 24.75 18.38
N ASN A 99 -16.52 24.95 19.33
CA ASN A 99 -17.47 23.93 19.76
C ASN A 99 -18.41 23.52 18.63
N ASN A 100 -18.96 24.49 17.87
CA ASN A 100 -19.84 24.24 16.75
C ASN A 100 -19.15 23.47 15.61
N LEU A 101 -17.85 23.73 15.37
CA LEU A 101 -17.04 23.03 14.37
C LEU A 101 -16.56 21.66 14.87
N SER A 102 -16.80 21.32 16.12
CA SER A 102 -16.33 20.08 16.75
C SER A 102 -14.83 19.84 16.54
N VAL A 103 -14.02 20.87 16.75
CA VAL A 103 -12.58 20.80 16.58
C VAL A 103 -11.98 19.82 17.58
N ARG A 104 -11.33 18.78 17.09
CA ARG A 104 -10.58 17.81 17.89
C ARG A 104 -9.10 17.99 17.63
N THR A 105 -8.29 17.81 18.66
CA THR A 105 -6.84 17.86 18.60
C THR A 105 -6.24 16.51 18.99
N ALA A 106 -5.03 16.27 18.52
CA ALA A 106 -4.19 15.14 18.93
C ALA A 106 -2.76 15.65 19.13
N THR A 107 -2.01 14.97 19.98
CA THR A 107 -0.62 15.33 20.25
C THR A 107 0.32 14.68 19.24
N ALA A 108 1.33 15.40 18.82
CA ALA A 108 2.44 14.84 18.03
C ALA A 108 3.40 14.11 18.97
N GLU A 109 3.49 12.79 18.85
CA GLU A 109 4.23 11.95 19.80
C GLU A 109 5.28 11.08 19.07
N TRP A 110 6.39 10.82 19.79
CA TRP A 110 7.35 9.82 19.33
C TRP A 110 6.77 8.43 19.48
N GLY A 111 6.76 7.68 18.38
CA GLY A 111 6.25 6.31 18.35
C GLY A 111 6.97 5.44 17.34
N ALA A 112 6.64 4.15 17.37
CA ALA A 112 7.07 3.21 16.35
C ALA A 112 6.04 3.19 15.22
N LEU A 113 6.46 3.54 14.01
CA LEU A 113 5.61 3.43 12.82
C LEU A 113 5.82 2.06 12.18
N GLN A 114 4.82 1.21 12.30
CA GLN A 114 4.74 -0.04 11.53
C GLN A 114 3.88 0.20 10.31
N SER A 115 4.45 -0.02 9.14
CA SER A 115 3.74 0.08 7.87
C SER A 115 3.49 -1.31 7.31
N SER A 116 2.35 -1.52 6.68
CA SER A 116 2.06 -2.70 5.88
C SER A 116 2.06 -2.34 4.41
N ILE A 117 2.61 -3.22 3.60
CA ILE A 117 2.52 -3.13 2.14
C ILE A 117 1.43 -4.09 1.70
N ASN A 118 0.34 -3.55 1.20
CA ASN A 118 -0.72 -4.35 0.61
C ASN A 118 -0.43 -4.50 -0.89
N SER A 119 -0.39 -5.74 -1.33
CA SER A 119 -0.13 -6.10 -2.70
C SER A 119 -0.93 -7.33 -3.09
N VAL A 120 -0.71 -7.80 -4.29
CA VAL A 120 -1.34 -9.00 -4.85
C VAL A 120 -0.29 -10.01 -5.26
N GLY A 121 -0.69 -11.26 -5.30
CA GLY A 121 0.19 -12.34 -5.71
C GLY A 121 -0.58 -13.52 -6.29
N TYR A 122 0.15 -14.45 -6.85
CA TYR A 122 -0.39 -15.69 -7.40
C TYR A 122 0.25 -16.89 -6.72
N VAL A 123 -0.59 -17.83 -6.36
CA VAL A 123 -0.12 -19.12 -5.83
C VAL A 123 0.56 -19.90 -6.95
N LYS A 124 1.76 -20.43 -6.67
CA LYS A 124 2.55 -21.27 -7.57
C LYS A 124 2.93 -22.56 -6.86
N TYR A 125 3.24 -23.58 -7.65
CA TYR A 125 3.89 -24.76 -7.10
C TYR A 125 5.28 -24.41 -6.50
N ASP A 126 5.71 -25.16 -5.52
CA ASP A 126 7.11 -25.15 -5.10
C ASP A 126 7.95 -25.87 -6.17
N GLU A 127 8.58 -25.08 -7.06
CA GLU A 127 9.38 -25.58 -8.17
C GLU A 127 10.62 -26.35 -7.69
N ASP A 128 11.14 -26.03 -6.49
CA ASP A 128 12.28 -26.75 -5.90
C ASP A 128 11.91 -28.23 -5.60
N ARG A 129 10.62 -28.52 -5.44
CA ARG A 129 10.07 -29.85 -5.16
C ARG A 129 9.33 -30.45 -6.35
N MET A 130 9.43 -29.86 -7.51
CA MET A 130 8.83 -30.39 -8.73
C MET A 130 9.77 -31.39 -9.39
N VAL A 131 9.28 -32.53 -9.80
CA VAL A 131 10.02 -33.55 -10.52
C VAL A 131 9.46 -33.72 -11.92
N HIS A 132 10.33 -33.51 -12.92
CA HIS A 132 10.01 -33.76 -14.31
C HIS A 132 10.34 -35.21 -14.66
N ILE A 133 9.39 -35.90 -15.24
CA ILE A 133 9.53 -37.32 -15.65
C ILE A 133 9.90 -37.34 -17.13
N HIS A 134 11.09 -37.86 -17.41
CA HIS A 134 11.60 -38.10 -18.75
C HIS A 134 11.87 -39.60 -18.94
N PRO A 135 11.57 -40.21 -20.09
CA PRO A 135 11.95 -41.57 -20.36
C PRO A 135 13.48 -41.64 -20.51
N ARG A 136 14.08 -42.73 -20.07
CA ARG A 136 15.55 -42.94 -20.25
C ARG A 136 15.91 -43.58 -21.57
N VAL A 137 14.89 -44.11 -22.25
CA VAL A 137 15.00 -44.75 -23.57
C VAL A 137 13.85 -44.27 -24.44
N GLU A 138 14.07 -44.34 -25.73
CA GLU A 138 13.01 -44.10 -26.70
C GLU A 138 12.04 -45.28 -26.79
N GLY A 139 10.77 -45.00 -27.11
CA GLY A 139 9.75 -46.05 -27.19
C GLY A 139 8.33 -45.50 -27.36
N TRP A 140 7.37 -46.40 -27.31
CA TRP A 140 5.95 -46.08 -27.40
C TRP A 140 5.30 -46.22 -26.04
N VAL A 141 4.49 -45.23 -25.66
CA VAL A 141 3.63 -45.28 -24.48
C VAL A 141 2.48 -46.28 -24.76
N ASP A 142 2.54 -47.46 -24.21
CA ASP A 142 1.53 -48.48 -24.37
C ASP A 142 0.33 -48.19 -23.50
N LYS A 143 0.54 -47.83 -22.23
CA LYS A 143 -0.51 -47.52 -21.30
C LYS A 143 -0.12 -46.33 -20.41
N LEU A 144 -1.12 -45.47 -20.14
CA LEU A 144 -1.01 -44.35 -19.21
C LEU A 144 -1.97 -44.55 -18.04
N TYR A 145 -1.41 -44.64 -16.82
CA TYR A 145 -2.20 -44.89 -15.60
C TYR A 145 -2.77 -43.60 -14.99
N THR A 146 -2.08 -42.50 -15.17
CA THR A 146 -2.55 -41.14 -14.84
C THR A 146 -3.07 -40.49 -16.11
N LYS A 147 -4.30 -39.94 -16.10
CA LYS A 147 -4.98 -39.54 -17.34
C LYS A 147 -5.18 -38.03 -17.47
N ALA A 148 -5.05 -37.28 -16.38
CA ALA A 148 -5.27 -35.84 -16.37
C ALA A 148 -4.24 -35.09 -15.53
N ALA A 149 -3.98 -33.83 -15.90
CA ALA A 149 -3.36 -32.88 -15.00
C ALA A 149 -4.29 -32.65 -13.80
N GLY A 150 -3.71 -32.55 -12.59
CA GLY A 150 -4.45 -32.51 -11.34
C GLY A 150 -4.67 -33.87 -10.67
N ASP A 151 -4.43 -35.01 -11.36
CA ASP A 151 -4.55 -36.32 -10.76
C ASP A 151 -3.56 -36.48 -9.61
N PRO A 152 -4.01 -36.93 -8.41
CA PRO A 152 -3.11 -37.23 -7.31
C PRO A 152 -2.36 -38.54 -7.57
N VAL A 153 -1.09 -38.57 -7.22
CA VAL A 153 -0.23 -39.75 -7.29
C VAL A 153 0.52 -39.92 -5.99
N LYS A 154 0.71 -41.19 -5.60
CA LYS A 154 1.54 -41.58 -4.45
C LYS A 154 2.86 -42.13 -4.94
N LYS A 155 3.92 -41.94 -4.14
CA LYS A 155 5.20 -42.57 -4.42
C LYS A 155 5.03 -44.08 -4.60
N GLY A 156 5.51 -44.61 -5.75
CA GLY A 156 5.39 -46.00 -6.11
C GLY A 156 4.12 -46.36 -6.91
N ASP A 157 3.21 -45.44 -7.18
CA ASP A 157 2.09 -45.68 -8.08
C ASP A 157 2.59 -45.76 -9.52
N PRO A 158 1.99 -46.66 -10.36
CA PRO A 158 2.38 -46.74 -11.77
C PRO A 158 1.93 -45.50 -12.51
N LEU A 159 2.85 -44.91 -13.28
CA LEU A 159 2.58 -43.71 -14.10
C LEU A 159 2.26 -44.09 -15.54
N TYR A 160 3.15 -44.85 -16.17
CA TYR A 160 3.01 -45.29 -17.56
C TYR A 160 3.69 -46.63 -17.78
N ALA A 161 3.32 -47.27 -18.87
CA ALA A 161 3.99 -48.45 -19.39
C ALA A 161 4.58 -48.11 -20.77
N LEU A 162 5.87 -48.45 -20.97
CA LEU A 162 6.61 -48.13 -22.17
C LEU A 162 7.04 -49.43 -22.88
N TYR A 163 6.76 -49.50 -24.15
CA TYR A 163 7.39 -50.44 -25.06
C TYR A 163 8.63 -49.81 -25.66
N SER A 164 9.78 -50.48 -25.53
CA SER A 164 11.04 -50.02 -26.09
C SER A 164 11.91 -51.21 -26.53
N PRO A 165 12.35 -51.24 -27.80
CA PRO A 165 13.27 -52.30 -28.25
C PRO A 165 14.59 -52.32 -27.45
N GLN A 166 15.03 -51.17 -26.97
CA GLN A 166 16.27 -51.09 -26.12
C GLN A 166 16.04 -51.78 -24.76
N LEU A 167 14.84 -51.65 -24.17
CA LEU A 167 14.52 -52.34 -22.91
C LEU A 167 14.36 -53.83 -23.12
N VAL A 168 13.79 -54.29 -24.23
CA VAL A 168 13.67 -55.69 -24.58
C VAL A 168 15.06 -56.31 -24.73
N ASN A 169 15.94 -55.68 -25.53
CA ASN A 169 17.30 -56.15 -25.73
C ASN A 169 18.13 -56.21 -24.41
N ALA A 170 18.00 -55.18 -23.55
CA ALA A 170 18.66 -55.19 -22.25
C ALA A 170 18.20 -56.29 -21.32
N GLN A 171 16.93 -56.68 -21.36
CA GLN A 171 16.37 -57.79 -20.63
C GLN A 171 16.92 -59.13 -21.17
N GLU A 172 16.97 -59.28 -22.48
CA GLU A 172 17.53 -60.50 -23.14
C GLU A 172 19.00 -60.67 -22.80
N GLU A 173 19.81 -59.59 -22.83
CA GLU A 173 21.22 -59.61 -22.41
C GLU A 173 21.33 -60.04 -20.94
N PHE A 174 20.49 -59.54 -20.04
CA PHE A 174 20.49 -59.93 -18.63
C PHE A 174 20.12 -61.43 -18.47
N LEU A 175 19.12 -61.92 -19.16
CA LEU A 175 18.72 -63.33 -19.10
C LEU A 175 19.80 -64.27 -19.68
N LEU A 176 20.48 -63.82 -20.75
CA LEU A 176 21.62 -64.57 -21.30
C LEU A 176 22.75 -64.67 -20.28
N ALA A 177 23.08 -63.53 -19.62
CA ALA A 177 24.08 -63.53 -18.54
C ALA A 177 23.70 -64.45 -17.36
N VAL A 178 22.42 -64.51 -16.96
CA VAL A 178 21.90 -65.38 -15.93
C VAL A 178 22.04 -66.85 -16.34
N ARG A 179 21.72 -67.20 -17.58
CA ARG A 179 21.83 -68.57 -18.11
C ARG A 179 23.30 -69.01 -18.21
N SER A 180 24.23 -68.11 -18.47
CA SER A 180 25.68 -68.40 -18.50
C SER A 180 26.36 -68.50 -17.12
N ASP A 181 25.58 -68.22 -16.05
CA ASP A 181 26.04 -68.16 -14.63
C ASP A 181 27.30 -67.32 -14.41
N ASN A 182 27.54 -66.34 -15.27
CA ASN A 182 28.67 -65.43 -15.16
C ASN A 182 28.34 -64.25 -14.29
N LYS A 183 28.81 -64.27 -13.04
CA LYS A 183 28.52 -63.21 -12.05
C LYS A 183 28.89 -61.81 -12.52
N ARG A 184 29.98 -61.62 -13.28
CA ARG A 184 30.40 -60.31 -13.79
C ARG A 184 29.42 -59.79 -14.86
N LEU A 185 29.01 -60.65 -15.77
CA LEU A 185 28.02 -60.32 -16.81
C LEU A 185 26.63 -60.04 -16.21
N ILE A 186 26.20 -60.82 -15.24
CA ILE A 186 24.95 -60.59 -14.49
C ILE A 186 24.97 -59.22 -13.84
N GLN A 187 26.04 -58.86 -13.16
CA GLN A 187 26.14 -57.54 -12.50
C GLN A 187 26.18 -56.41 -13.51
N ALA A 188 26.90 -56.54 -14.61
CA ALA A 188 27.01 -55.52 -15.63
C ALA A 188 25.65 -55.27 -16.33
N SER A 189 24.95 -56.32 -16.74
CA SER A 189 23.63 -56.24 -17.37
C SER A 189 22.53 -55.75 -16.41
N ALA A 190 22.60 -56.14 -15.11
CA ALA A 190 21.70 -55.61 -14.08
C ALA A 190 21.94 -54.09 -13.90
N ASN A 191 23.21 -53.65 -13.85
CA ASN A 191 23.50 -52.22 -13.77
C ASN A 191 23.00 -51.45 -15.00
N ARG A 192 23.05 -52.03 -16.21
CA ARG A 192 22.50 -51.43 -17.43
C ARG A 192 20.98 -51.25 -17.31
N LEU A 193 20.25 -52.22 -16.77
CA LEU A 193 18.80 -52.08 -16.51
C LEU A 193 18.51 -50.96 -15.48
N LYS A 194 19.34 -50.84 -14.43
CA LYS A 194 19.21 -49.77 -13.43
C LYS A 194 19.44 -48.36 -14.02
N VAL A 195 20.37 -48.24 -14.99
CA VAL A 195 20.57 -46.96 -15.72
C VAL A 195 19.31 -46.54 -16.49
N PHE A 196 18.51 -47.51 -16.94
CA PHE A 196 17.22 -47.24 -17.57
C PHE A 196 16.08 -47.01 -16.57
N HIS A 197 16.39 -46.86 -15.27
CA HIS A 197 15.46 -46.69 -14.15
C HIS A 197 14.53 -47.88 -13.97
N ILE A 198 14.99 -49.09 -14.29
CA ILE A 198 14.31 -50.32 -13.93
C ILE A 198 14.60 -50.62 -12.47
N ASP A 199 13.58 -50.87 -11.69
CA ASP A 199 13.68 -51.13 -10.26
C ASP A 199 14.25 -52.56 -9.95
N ASP A 200 14.77 -52.73 -8.74
CA ASP A 200 15.35 -54.00 -8.31
C ASP A 200 14.31 -55.11 -8.19
N ALA A 201 13.05 -54.75 -7.92
CA ALA A 201 11.93 -55.69 -7.85
C ALA A 201 11.65 -56.31 -9.23
N PHE A 202 11.66 -55.48 -10.28
CA PHE A 202 11.53 -55.93 -11.66
C PHE A 202 12.67 -56.85 -12.08
N ILE A 203 13.95 -56.45 -11.79
CA ILE A 203 15.12 -57.24 -12.12
C ILE A 203 15.07 -58.59 -11.41
N THR A 204 14.64 -58.60 -10.15
CA THR A 204 14.48 -59.86 -9.38
C THR A 204 13.37 -60.76 -9.96
N ALA A 205 12.24 -60.17 -10.37
CA ALA A 205 11.17 -60.88 -11.01
C ALA A 205 11.62 -61.45 -12.37
N LEU A 206 12.30 -60.67 -13.19
CA LEU A 206 12.85 -61.09 -14.49
C LEU A 206 13.80 -62.26 -14.35
N ARG A 207 14.66 -62.24 -13.31
CA ARG A 207 15.58 -63.37 -13.00
C ARG A 207 14.82 -64.66 -12.64
N LYS A 208 13.70 -64.52 -11.89
CA LYS A 208 12.87 -65.67 -11.48
C LYS A 208 12.04 -66.24 -12.61
N THR A 209 11.35 -65.36 -13.36
CA THR A 209 10.45 -65.77 -14.43
C THR A 209 11.13 -66.21 -15.70
N GLN A 210 12.36 -65.70 -15.94
CA GLN A 210 13.12 -65.83 -17.18
C GLN A 210 12.37 -65.49 -18.45
N GLN A 211 11.34 -64.60 -18.33
CA GLN A 211 10.51 -64.13 -19.43
C GLN A 211 10.68 -62.64 -19.65
N VAL A 212 11.03 -62.25 -20.84
CA VAL A 212 11.14 -60.83 -21.23
C VAL A 212 9.75 -60.20 -21.24
N GLN A 213 9.65 -59.05 -20.64
CA GLN A 213 8.47 -58.21 -20.70
C GLN A 213 8.63 -57.16 -21.79
N GLN A 214 7.75 -57.17 -22.78
CA GLN A 214 7.81 -56.19 -23.87
C GLN A 214 7.50 -54.79 -23.41
N THR A 215 6.56 -54.66 -22.49
CA THR A 215 6.15 -53.40 -21.90
C THR A 215 6.55 -53.31 -20.44
N VAL A 216 7.30 -52.26 -20.07
CA VAL A 216 7.81 -52.05 -18.72
C VAL A 216 7.08 -50.86 -18.06
N LYS A 217 6.65 -51.09 -16.80
CA LYS A 217 5.97 -50.07 -16.00
C LYS A 217 7.00 -49.16 -15.32
N PHE A 218 6.70 -47.87 -15.32
CA PHE A 218 7.46 -46.85 -14.59
C PHE A 218 6.61 -46.24 -13.49
N TYR A 219 7.21 -45.96 -12.36
CA TYR A 219 6.52 -45.60 -11.12
C TYR A 219 6.86 -44.20 -10.66
N ALA A 220 5.97 -43.59 -9.89
CA ALA A 220 6.14 -42.24 -9.33
C ALA A 220 7.31 -42.22 -8.30
N PRO A 221 8.29 -41.33 -8.46
CA PRO A 221 9.42 -41.20 -7.53
C PRO A 221 9.01 -40.51 -6.23
N GLN A 222 7.94 -39.70 -6.26
CA GLN A 222 7.38 -38.97 -5.12
C GLN A 222 5.87 -38.93 -5.17
N SER A 223 5.25 -38.56 -4.03
CA SER A 223 3.82 -38.26 -3.95
C SER A 223 3.58 -36.81 -4.34
N GLY A 224 2.42 -36.51 -4.91
CA GLY A 224 2.03 -35.17 -5.33
C GLY A 224 0.85 -35.19 -6.29
N VAL A 225 0.77 -34.17 -7.12
CA VAL A 225 -0.22 -34.04 -8.20
C VAL A 225 0.51 -33.92 -9.54
N ILE A 226 -0.12 -34.40 -10.59
CA ILE A 226 0.37 -34.20 -11.96
C ILE A 226 0.10 -32.74 -12.35
N ASP A 227 1.15 -31.96 -12.59
CA ASP A 227 1.02 -30.58 -13.06
C ASP A 227 0.81 -30.51 -14.58
N ASN A 228 1.64 -31.22 -15.33
CA ASN A 228 1.61 -31.21 -16.79
C ASN A 228 1.63 -32.64 -17.33
N LEU A 229 0.78 -32.94 -18.32
CA LEU A 229 0.67 -34.25 -18.98
C LEU A 229 0.48 -34.09 -20.50
N PRO A 230 1.53 -33.75 -21.25
CA PRO A 230 1.44 -33.52 -22.69
C PRO A 230 1.32 -34.80 -23.53
N ILE A 231 1.60 -35.97 -22.95
CA ILE A 231 1.60 -37.27 -23.63
C ILE A 231 0.25 -37.98 -23.57
N ARG A 232 0.05 -38.94 -24.48
CA ARG A 232 -1.09 -39.85 -24.53
C ARG A 232 -0.64 -41.27 -24.86
N GLU A 233 -1.51 -42.26 -24.63
CA GLU A 233 -1.27 -43.63 -25.09
C GLU A 233 -1.05 -43.67 -26.60
N GLY A 234 -0.07 -44.46 -27.04
CA GLY A 234 0.35 -44.54 -28.43
C GLY A 234 1.42 -43.54 -28.85
N PHE A 235 1.76 -42.54 -28.02
CA PHE A 235 2.82 -41.57 -28.35
C PHE A 235 4.18 -42.25 -28.39
N TYR A 236 4.99 -41.87 -29.39
CA TYR A 236 6.41 -42.17 -29.41
C TYR A 236 7.17 -41.11 -28.62
N VAL A 237 7.96 -41.52 -27.67
CA VAL A 237 8.71 -40.64 -26.77
C VAL A 237 10.20 -40.89 -26.84
N LYS A 238 10.98 -39.83 -26.60
CA LYS A 238 12.45 -39.84 -26.56
C LYS A 238 12.94 -39.33 -25.21
N PRO A 239 14.23 -39.51 -24.86
CA PRO A 239 14.80 -39.04 -23.59
C PRO A 239 14.65 -37.54 -23.32
N ASP A 240 14.55 -36.69 -24.37
CA ASP A 240 14.30 -35.26 -24.30
C ASP A 240 12.83 -34.87 -24.05
N THR A 241 11.92 -35.84 -24.20
CA THR A 241 10.48 -35.60 -24.05
C THR A 241 10.08 -35.53 -22.58
N THR A 242 9.58 -34.38 -22.14
CA THR A 242 8.92 -34.28 -20.81
C THR A 242 7.59 -35.03 -20.87
N MET A 243 7.50 -36.15 -20.18
CA MET A 243 6.28 -36.96 -20.17
C MET A 243 5.21 -36.38 -19.25
N MET A 244 5.60 -35.97 -18.08
CA MET A 244 4.77 -35.32 -17.06
C MET A 244 5.63 -34.64 -16.01
N SER A 245 5.00 -33.77 -15.22
CA SER A 245 5.61 -33.17 -14.04
C SER A 245 4.79 -33.51 -12.81
N ILE A 246 5.46 -33.87 -11.71
CA ILE A 246 4.82 -34.17 -10.42
C ILE A 246 5.25 -33.08 -9.44
N ALA A 247 4.28 -32.35 -8.89
CA ALA A 247 4.49 -31.30 -7.91
C ALA A 247 3.84 -31.67 -6.57
N THR A 248 4.44 -31.23 -5.47
CA THR A 248 3.83 -31.36 -4.14
C THR A 248 2.95 -30.15 -3.86
N LEU A 249 1.88 -30.33 -3.06
CA LEU A 249 1.01 -29.25 -2.60
C LEU A 249 1.16 -28.99 -1.09
N GLU A 250 2.09 -29.66 -0.40
CA GLU A 250 2.32 -29.48 1.04
C GLU A 250 2.81 -28.06 1.39
N ASP A 251 3.71 -27.55 0.56
CA ASP A 251 4.16 -26.18 0.55
C ASP A 251 3.87 -25.59 -0.83
N VAL A 252 3.52 -24.32 -0.85
CA VAL A 252 3.31 -23.56 -2.09
C VAL A 252 4.06 -22.25 -2.01
N TRP A 253 4.34 -21.69 -3.16
CA TRP A 253 4.86 -20.33 -3.26
C TRP A 253 3.74 -19.38 -3.57
N VAL A 254 3.85 -18.16 -3.05
CA VAL A 254 3.05 -17.01 -3.50
C VAL A 254 4.02 -16.01 -4.11
N GLU A 255 3.95 -15.83 -5.42
CA GLU A 255 4.68 -14.78 -6.11
C GLU A 255 3.91 -13.48 -5.98
N VAL A 256 4.52 -12.51 -5.28
CA VAL A 256 3.93 -11.21 -4.95
C VAL A 256 4.58 -10.13 -5.80
N GLU A 257 3.79 -9.23 -6.34
CA GLU A 257 4.25 -8.12 -7.16
C GLU A 257 4.33 -6.84 -6.33
N ILE A 258 5.52 -6.30 -6.13
CA ILE A 258 5.79 -5.12 -5.30
C ILE A 258 6.17 -3.95 -6.18
N PHE A 259 5.50 -2.81 -6.04
CA PHE A 259 5.84 -1.60 -6.80
C PHE A 259 7.25 -1.09 -6.47
N GLU A 260 7.95 -0.56 -7.47
CA GLU A 260 9.32 -0.04 -7.37
C GLU A 260 9.52 0.90 -6.17
N ARG A 261 8.56 1.81 -5.91
CA ARG A 261 8.60 2.75 -4.78
C ARG A 261 8.63 2.10 -3.39
N GLN A 262 8.24 0.83 -3.27
CA GLN A 262 8.14 0.09 -2.02
C GLN A 262 9.29 -0.90 -1.81
N VAL A 263 10.12 -1.10 -2.83
CA VAL A 263 11.22 -2.10 -2.83
C VAL A 263 12.19 -1.88 -1.67
N SER A 264 12.49 -0.61 -1.33
CA SER A 264 13.40 -0.27 -0.22
C SER A 264 12.89 -0.69 1.17
N LEU A 265 11.62 -1.09 1.28
CA LEU A 265 10.99 -1.53 2.53
C LEU A 265 10.93 -3.05 2.65
N ILE A 266 11.31 -3.78 1.59
CA ILE A 266 11.21 -5.23 1.51
C ILE A 266 12.56 -5.87 1.79
N GLU A 267 12.56 -6.85 2.69
CA GLU A 267 13.72 -7.68 3.02
C GLU A 267 13.29 -9.15 3.14
N THR A 268 14.23 -10.06 2.95
CA THR A 268 14.00 -11.49 3.22
C THR A 268 13.75 -11.72 4.71
N GLY A 269 12.86 -12.65 5.02
CA GLY A 269 12.48 -12.95 6.40
C GLY A 269 11.32 -12.11 6.95
N LEU A 270 10.77 -11.16 6.20
CA LEU A 270 9.58 -10.42 6.64
C LEU A 270 8.35 -11.33 6.70
N PRO A 271 7.52 -11.20 7.75
CA PRO A 271 6.27 -11.93 7.86
C PRO A 271 5.24 -11.37 6.87
N VAL A 272 4.45 -12.28 6.34
CA VAL A 272 3.44 -12.00 5.32
C VAL A 272 2.12 -12.65 5.71
N ALA A 273 1.06 -11.87 5.72
CA ALA A 273 -0.31 -12.36 5.85
C ALA A 273 -0.95 -12.44 4.46
N ILE A 274 -1.60 -13.55 4.16
CA ILE A 274 -2.19 -13.85 2.86
C ILE A 274 -3.66 -14.18 3.06
N THR A 275 -4.51 -13.55 2.29
CA THR A 275 -5.96 -13.80 2.28
C THR A 275 -6.43 -14.10 0.86
N MET A 276 -7.48 -14.92 0.75
CA MET A 276 -8.09 -15.30 -0.52
C MET A 276 -9.52 -14.79 -0.59
N ASP A 277 -9.94 -14.30 -1.75
CA ASP A 277 -11.29 -13.74 -1.91
C ASP A 277 -12.40 -14.78 -1.65
N TYR A 278 -12.14 -16.08 -1.93
CA TYR A 278 -13.10 -17.14 -1.70
C TYR A 278 -13.21 -17.57 -0.23
N GLN A 279 -12.24 -17.16 0.61
CA GLN A 279 -12.15 -17.54 2.03
C GLN A 279 -11.60 -16.36 2.85
N PRO A 280 -12.32 -15.22 2.93
CA PRO A 280 -11.80 -13.98 3.46
C PRO A 280 -11.54 -14.00 4.97
N ASN A 281 -12.10 -14.96 5.68
CA ASN A 281 -11.92 -15.13 7.13
C ASN A 281 -10.70 -15.99 7.50
N GLU A 282 -10.06 -16.62 6.53
CA GLU A 282 -8.87 -17.44 6.75
C GLU A 282 -7.62 -16.67 6.32
N ILE A 283 -6.64 -16.65 7.21
CA ILE A 283 -5.37 -15.96 6.99
C ILE A 283 -4.26 -17.00 7.00
N TRP A 284 -3.56 -17.11 5.88
CA TRP A 284 -2.34 -17.90 5.78
C TRP A 284 -1.14 -17.03 6.09
N HIS A 285 -0.20 -17.57 6.85
CA HIS A 285 1.03 -16.90 7.20
C HIS A 285 2.19 -17.49 6.41
N GLY A 286 3.00 -16.62 5.85
CA GLY A 286 4.20 -16.96 5.13
C GLY A 286 5.36 -16.06 5.48
N VAL A 287 6.51 -16.32 4.86
CA VAL A 287 7.72 -15.50 5.01
C VAL A 287 8.30 -15.24 3.63
N ILE A 288 8.82 -14.04 3.43
CA ILE A 288 9.60 -13.74 2.23
C ILE A 288 10.88 -14.57 2.26
N ASP A 289 11.03 -15.52 1.34
CA ASP A 289 12.23 -16.35 1.24
C ASP A 289 13.15 -15.89 0.11
N TYR A 290 12.62 -15.26 -0.93
CA TYR A 290 13.41 -14.78 -2.05
C TYR A 290 12.88 -13.50 -2.67
N ILE A 291 13.78 -12.61 -3.06
CA ILE A 291 13.49 -11.37 -3.79
C ILE A 291 14.19 -11.47 -5.15
N TYR A 292 13.42 -11.44 -6.23
CA TYR A 292 13.98 -11.50 -7.57
C TYR A 292 14.78 -10.23 -7.88
N PRO A 293 15.97 -10.32 -8.49
CA PRO A 293 16.84 -9.17 -8.71
C PRO A 293 16.43 -8.29 -9.89
N THR A 294 15.37 -8.66 -10.61
CA THR A 294 14.91 -7.99 -11.82
C THR A 294 13.49 -7.46 -11.65
N LEU A 295 13.26 -6.23 -12.12
CA LEU A 295 11.94 -5.63 -12.25
C LEU A 295 11.29 -6.07 -13.56
N ASP A 296 9.99 -6.26 -13.52
CA ASP A 296 9.18 -6.39 -14.73
C ASP A 296 9.04 -5.00 -15.38
N PRO A 297 9.48 -4.81 -16.64
CA PRO A 297 9.47 -3.49 -17.27
C PRO A 297 8.05 -3.01 -17.63
N GLN A 298 7.09 -3.91 -17.80
CA GLN A 298 5.71 -3.56 -18.18
C GLN A 298 4.91 -3.08 -16.99
N THR A 299 4.97 -3.82 -15.87
CA THR A 299 4.23 -3.52 -14.65
C THR A 299 4.99 -2.60 -13.69
N ARG A 300 6.32 -2.47 -13.87
CA ARG A 300 7.25 -1.79 -12.96
C ARG A 300 7.15 -2.33 -11.54
N THR A 301 7.01 -3.66 -11.44
CA THR A 301 6.95 -4.38 -10.18
C THR A 301 8.16 -5.27 -10.00
N LEU A 302 8.56 -5.45 -8.75
CA LEU A 302 9.53 -6.44 -8.31
C LEU A 302 8.77 -7.68 -7.86
N ARG A 303 9.16 -8.85 -8.35
CA ARG A 303 8.60 -10.11 -7.86
C ARG A 303 9.29 -10.52 -6.57
N VAL A 304 8.48 -10.97 -5.63
CA VAL A 304 8.91 -11.46 -4.32
C VAL A 304 8.25 -12.80 -4.08
N ARG A 305 9.04 -13.78 -3.69
CA ARG A 305 8.56 -15.12 -3.40
C ARG A 305 8.31 -15.28 -1.90
N VAL A 306 7.11 -15.71 -1.58
CA VAL A 306 6.68 -16.02 -0.20
C VAL A 306 6.41 -17.51 -0.11
N ARG A 307 7.04 -18.20 0.84
CA ARG A 307 6.79 -19.60 1.12
C ARG A 307 5.66 -19.74 2.14
N VAL A 308 4.71 -20.61 1.83
CA VAL A 308 3.52 -20.82 2.63
C VAL A 308 3.26 -22.33 2.81
N ALA A 309 3.08 -22.74 4.04
CA ALA A 309 2.66 -24.11 4.34
C ALA A 309 1.18 -24.31 3.98
N ASN A 310 0.88 -25.37 3.24
CA ASN A 310 -0.44 -25.65 2.68
C ASN A 310 -0.94 -27.04 3.15
N LYS A 311 -1.17 -27.19 4.45
CA LYS A 311 -1.44 -28.50 5.09
C LYS A 311 -2.68 -29.20 4.53
N ASP A 312 -3.71 -28.43 4.19
CA ASP A 312 -5.00 -28.96 3.74
C ASP A 312 -5.18 -28.90 2.21
N ALA A 313 -4.11 -28.58 1.46
CA ALA A 313 -4.13 -28.32 0.02
C ALA A 313 -5.23 -27.33 -0.40
N ALA A 314 -5.57 -26.41 0.51
CA ALA A 314 -6.56 -25.35 0.27
C ALA A 314 -6.06 -24.35 -0.77
N LEU A 315 -4.77 -23.99 -0.71
CA LEU A 315 -4.13 -23.11 -1.68
C LEU A 315 -3.82 -23.92 -2.94
N LYS A 316 -4.46 -23.57 -4.03
CA LYS A 316 -4.23 -24.22 -5.34
C LYS A 316 -3.44 -23.29 -6.24
N PRO A 317 -2.48 -23.83 -7.02
CA PRO A 317 -1.73 -23.03 -7.99
C PRO A 317 -2.64 -22.25 -8.94
N ASN A 318 -2.17 -21.07 -9.33
CA ASN A 318 -2.88 -20.05 -10.11
C ASN A 318 -4.03 -19.33 -9.39
N MET A 319 -4.25 -19.57 -8.09
CA MET A 319 -5.15 -18.75 -7.31
C MET A 319 -4.58 -17.36 -7.08
N PHE A 320 -5.47 -16.37 -7.08
CA PHE A 320 -5.16 -14.98 -6.76
C PHE A 320 -5.19 -14.78 -5.25
N ALA A 321 -4.19 -14.09 -4.72
CA ALA A 321 -4.00 -13.82 -3.30
C ALA A 321 -3.87 -12.33 -3.02
N GLN A 322 -4.54 -11.85 -1.99
CA GLN A 322 -4.26 -10.55 -1.40
C GLN A 322 -3.18 -10.73 -0.32
N VAL A 323 -2.16 -9.90 -0.37
CA VAL A 323 -0.95 -10.07 0.43
C VAL A 323 -0.66 -8.80 1.21
N ALA A 324 -0.53 -8.93 2.53
CA ALA A 324 -0.11 -7.88 3.43
C ALA A 324 1.27 -8.23 4.01
N ILE A 325 2.29 -7.45 3.63
CA ILE A 325 3.66 -7.63 4.12
C ILE A 325 3.88 -6.64 5.26
N GLU A 326 4.24 -7.14 6.42
CA GLU A 326 4.57 -6.31 7.57
C GLU A 326 6.04 -5.87 7.47
N THR A 327 6.25 -4.57 7.30
CA THR A 327 7.61 -4.02 7.25
C THR A 327 8.21 -3.90 8.64
N LYS A 328 9.54 -3.82 8.73
CA LYS A 328 10.20 -3.54 10.01
C LYS A 328 9.70 -2.22 10.59
N PRO A 329 9.29 -2.19 11.87
CA PRO A 329 8.86 -0.96 12.50
C PRO A 329 10.04 0.02 12.57
N ARG A 330 9.77 1.30 12.25
CA ARG A 330 10.70 2.39 12.53
C ARG A 330 10.58 2.75 14.02
N PRO A 331 11.60 2.54 14.81
CA PRO A 331 11.46 2.58 16.28
C PRO A 331 11.24 3.99 16.84
N ARG A 332 11.57 5.03 16.07
CA ARG A 332 11.45 6.42 16.51
C ARG A 332 11.07 7.33 15.34
N ALA A 333 9.79 7.61 15.22
CA ALA A 333 9.24 8.57 14.28
C ALA A 333 8.31 9.54 15.05
N LEU A 334 8.31 10.81 14.70
CA LEU A 334 7.30 11.74 15.20
C LEU A 334 6.00 11.49 14.44
N LEU A 335 4.96 11.06 15.15
CA LEU A 335 3.71 10.60 14.58
C LEU A 335 2.59 11.58 14.84
N VAL A 336 1.78 11.81 13.82
CA VAL A 336 0.49 12.50 13.93
C VAL A 336 -0.59 11.63 13.31
N PRO A 337 -1.85 11.72 13.74
CA PRO A 337 -2.96 11.05 13.07
C PRO A 337 -2.98 11.45 11.59
N ARG A 338 -3.24 10.48 10.72
CA ARG A 338 -3.27 10.69 9.27
C ARG A 338 -4.26 11.80 8.86
N ASP A 339 -5.37 11.89 9.60
CA ASP A 339 -6.42 12.88 9.36
C ASP A 339 -5.98 14.31 9.68
N ALA A 340 -4.93 14.52 10.49
CA ALA A 340 -4.40 15.84 10.77
C ALA A 340 -3.66 16.45 9.58
N VAL A 341 -3.25 15.64 8.59
CA VAL A 341 -2.40 16.07 7.48
C VAL A 341 -3.24 16.55 6.30
N ILE A 342 -3.11 17.82 5.96
CA ILE A 342 -3.67 18.44 4.77
C ILE A 342 -2.67 18.28 3.63
N ARG A 343 -3.06 17.51 2.60
CA ARG A 343 -2.23 17.29 1.41
C ARG A 343 -2.74 18.18 0.28
N THR A 344 -1.95 19.18 -0.09
CA THR A 344 -2.18 19.99 -1.28
C THR A 344 -1.24 19.54 -2.40
N GLY A 345 -1.51 19.92 -3.64
CA GLY A 345 -0.65 19.52 -4.77
C GLY A 345 0.80 19.97 -4.67
N SER A 346 1.07 21.06 -3.91
CA SER A 346 2.40 21.66 -3.79
C SER A 346 3.06 21.49 -2.41
N GLN A 347 2.27 21.30 -1.34
CA GLN A 347 2.80 21.25 0.04
C GLN A 347 1.89 20.37 0.91
N ASN A 348 2.51 19.83 1.99
CA ASN A 348 1.77 19.20 3.07
C ASN A 348 1.72 20.15 4.25
N ARG A 349 0.59 20.25 4.91
CA ARG A 349 0.37 21.17 6.02
C ARG A 349 -0.34 20.48 7.18
N VAL A 350 -0.14 21.03 8.35
CA VAL A 350 -0.85 20.66 9.58
C VAL A 350 -1.28 21.94 10.28
N VAL A 351 -2.43 21.91 10.92
CA VAL A 351 -2.90 23.04 11.72
C VAL A 351 -2.55 22.79 13.18
N LEU A 352 -1.71 23.64 13.76
CA LEU A 352 -1.38 23.65 15.18
C LEU A 352 -2.48 24.33 15.99
N ALA A 353 -2.81 23.78 17.12
CA ALA A 353 -3.64 24.42 18.16
C ALA A 353 -2.72 25.02 19.23
N LEU A 354 -2.63 26.34 19.29
CA LEU A 354 -1.75 27.08 20.20
C LEU A 354 -2.39 27.40 21.56
N GLY A 355 -3.61 26.89 21.80
CA GLY A 355 -4.41 27.22 22.95
C GLY A 355 -5.23 28.52 22.79
N ASP A 356 -6.17 28.76 23.70
CA ASP A 356 -7.02 29.96 23.74
C ASP A 356 -7.74 30.29 22.41
N GLY A 357 -8.13 29.26 21.64
CA GLY A 357 -8.79 29.46 20.34
C GLY A 357 -7.88 29.93 19.22
N ARG A 358 -6.57 29.86 19.40
CA ARG A 358 -5.57 30.25 18.40
C ARG A 358 -5.07 29.06 17.61
N PHE A 359 -5.03 29.19 16.31
CA PHE A 359 -4.60 28.16 15.39
C PHE A 359 -3.60 28.72 14.36
N LYS A 360 -2.68 27.87 13.90
CA LYS A 360 -1.67 28.25 12.90
C LYS A 360 -1.43 27.10 11.94
N SER A 361 -1.53 27.37 10.63
CA SER A 361 -1.15 26.39 9.60
C SER A 361 0.37 26.39 9.39
N VAL A 362 0.98 25.22 9.44
CA VAL A 362 2.41 24.99 9.31
C VAL A 362 2.68 23.99 8.19
N ALA A 363 3.65 24.29 7.33
CA ALA A 363 4.14 23.35 6.33
C ALA A 363 4.96 22.25 7.02
N VAL A 364 4.77 21.00 6.59
CA VAL A 364 5.44 19.84 7.17
C VAL A 364 6.05 18.95 6.10
N ASP A 365 7.17 18.33 6.44
CA ASP A 365 7.80 17.30 5.62
C ASP A 365 7.31 15.94 6.08
N LEU A 366 6.62 15.21 5.17
CA LEU A 366 6.09 13.90 5.45
C LEU A 366 7.14 12.80 5.22
N GLY A 367 7.11 11.82 6.09
CA GLY A 367 7.77 10.53 5.90
C GLY A 367 6.81 9.45 5.44
N ASN A 368 6.98 8.26 6.01
CA ASN A 368 6.08 7.13 5.77
C ASN A 368 4.75 7.33 6.50
N SER A 369 3.72 6.66 6.01
CA SER A 369 2.41 6.64 6.67
C SER A 369 1.82 5.24 6.62
N ASN A 370 1.03 4.93 7.64
CA ASN A 370 0.17 3.75 7.65
C ASN A 370 -1.32 4.17 7.58
N ALA A 371 -2.22 3.27 7.92
CA ALA A 371 -3.65 3.55 7.90
C ALA A 371 -4.08 4.63 8.92
N LEU A 372 -3.40 4.73 10.07
CA LEU A 372 -3.79 5.56 11.21
C LEU A 372 -2.90 6.80 11.38
N TYR A 373 -1.59 6.68 11.12
CA TYR A 373 -0.58 7.70 11.43
C TYR A 373 0.27 8.07 10.23
N SER A 374 0.78 9.29 10.25
CA SER A 374 1.81 9.81 9.32
C SER A 374 3.04 10.23 10.11
N GLU A 375 4.21 9.85 9.60
CA GLU A 375 5.51 10.31 10.09
C GLU A 375 5.78 11.73 9.65
N ILE A 376 6.18 12.58 10.56
CA ILE A 376 6.65 13.95 10.31
C ILE A 376 8.17 13.99 10.46
N LYS A 377 8.86 14.36 9.40
CA LYS A 377 10.33 14.52 9.37
C LYS A 377 10.79 15.91 9.79
N GLY A 378 9.95 16.92 9.55
CA GLY A 378 10.24 18.31 9.88
C GLY A 378 8.97 19.16 9.89
N GLY A 379 9.03 20.30 10.58
CA GLY A 379 7.93 21.27 10.66
C GLY A 379 7.06 21.15 11.93
N LEU A 380 7.23 20.10 12.74
CA LEU A 380 6.57 19.95 14.04
C LEU A 380 7.61 19.59 15.12
N GLU A 381 7.27 19.94 16.36
CA GLU A 381 7.98 19.52 17.55
C GLU A 381 7.18 18.44 18.33
N PRO A 382 7.84 17.63 19.14
CA PRO A 382 7.13 16.73 20.04
C PRO A 382 6.20 17.52 20.97
N ASP A 383 5.07 16.94 21.34
CA ASP A 383 4.03 17.54 22.19
C ASP A 383 3.19 18.66 21.52
N ASP A 384 3.47 19.02 20.26
CA ASP A 384 2.61 19.91 19.50
C ASP A 384 1.20 19.36 19.39
N GLN A 385 0.21 20.22 19.65
CA GLN A 385 -1.21 19.88 19.47
C GLN A 385 -1.64 20.12 18.04
N VAL A 386 -2.02 19.07 17.31
CA VAL A 386 -2.45 19.15 15.91
C VAL A 386 -3.96 18.94 15.79
N VAL A 387 -4.60 19.68 14.90
CA VAL A 387 -6.04 19.56 14.66
C VAL A 387 -6.31 18.36 13.76
N VAL A 388 -7.25 17.50 14.16
CA VAL A 388 -7.66 16.28 13.41
C VAL A 388 -9.05 16.37 12.80
N SER A 389 -9.83 17.41 13.13
CA SER A 389 -11.14 17.67 12.52
C SER A 389 -11.31 19.16 12.21
N ALA A 390 -12.05 19.50 11.15
CA ALA A 390 -12.23 20.87 10.64
C ALA A 390 -10.92 21.56 10.18
N GLN A 391 -9.82 20.82 10.02
CA GLN A 391 -8.49 21.33 9.67
C GLN A 391 -8.48 22.09 8.35
N PHE A 392 -9.27 21.70 7.33
CA PHE A 392 -9.35 22.40 6.04
C PHE A 392 -9.93 23.80 6.14
N LEU A 393 -10.93 23.99 7.00
CA LEU A 393 -11.54 25.30 7.23
C LEU A 393 -10.55 26.23 7.91
N LEU A 394 -9.86 25.72 8.94
CA LEU A 394 -8.85 26.45 9.69
C LEU A 394 -7.64 26.79 8.82
N ASP A 395 -7.16 25.88 7.97
CA ASP A 395 -6.07 26.13 7.02
C ASP A 395 -6.45 27.19 5.99
N SER A 396 -7.67 27.12 5.44
CA SER A 396 -8.17 28.13 4.48
C SER A 396 -8.20 29.51 5.09
N GLU A 397 -8.67 29.67 6.32
CA GLU A 397 -8.74 30.95 7.00
C GLU A 397 -7.33 31.47 7.36
N SER A 398 -6.46 30.62 7.88
CA SER A 398 -5.05 30.94 8.18
C SER A 398 -4.31 31.40 6.91
N SER A 399 -4.55 30.72 5.79
CA SER A 399 -3.92 31.08 4.50
C SER A 399 -4.40 32.42 3.96
N LYS A 400 -5.69 32.77 4.09
CA LYS A 400 -6.22 34.08 3.72
C LYS A 400 -5.56 35.18 4.56
N THR A 401 -5.51 35.02 5.88
CA THR A 401 -4.91 36.00 6.79
C THR A 401 -3.43 36.24 6.48
N SER A 402 -2.70 35.20 6.13
CA SER A 402 -1.28 35.32 5.75
C SER A 402 -1.10 36.06 4.42
N ASN A 403 -2.01 35.89 3.44
CA ASN A 403 -1.96 36.58 2.16
C ASN A 403 -2.32 38.06 2.30
N PHE A 404 -3.35 38.41 3.09
CA PHE A 404 -3.67 39.82 3.39
C PHE A 404 -2.54 40.54 4.10
N ALA A 405 -1.87 39.89 5.06
CA ALA A 405 -0.72 40.46 5.75
C ALA A 405 0.47 40.75 4.81
N ARG A 406 0.63 39.96 3.75
CA ARG A 406 1.65 40.15 2.72
C ARG A 406 1.32 41.36 1.82
N MET A 407 0.06 41.46 1.39
CA MET A 407 -0.40 42.60 0.58
C MET A 407 -0.31 43.95 1.33
N SER A 408 -0.65 43.98 2.63
CA SER A 408 -0.54 45.19 3.45
C SER A 408 0.90 45.59 3.74
N SER A 409 1.88 44.66 3.77
CA SER A 409 3.27 44.99 3.92
C SER A 409 3.92 45.60 2.65
N ASP A 410 3.44 45.19 1.48
CA ASP A 410 3.88 45.75 0.21
C ASP A 410 3.37 47.20 -0.02
N GLU A 411 2.12 47.52 0.46
CA GLU A 411 1.60 48.87 0.41
C GLU A 411 2.33 49.85 1.39
N ALA A 412 2.90 49.34 2.49
CA ALA A 412 3.63 50.17 3.45
C ALA A 412 5.04 50.57 2.94
N ASP A 413 5.69 49.74 2.15
CA ASP A 413 6.99 50.04 1.56
C ASP A 413 6.91 51.00 0.38
N HIS A 414 5.73 51.15 -0.27
CA HIS A 414 5.55 52.10 -1.36
C HIS A 414 5.18 53.51 -0.91
N ARG A 415 4.93 53.78 0.40
CA ARG A 415 4.64 55.10 0.93
C ARG A 415 5.90 55.99 1.17
N GLY A 416 7.08 55.41 0.99
CA GLY A 416 8.37 56.13 1.13
C GLY A 416 9.00 56.59 -0.19
N MET A 417 8.37 56.33 -1.35
CA MET A 417 8.87 56.84 -2.62
C MET A 417 8.24 58.19 -2.92
N ASP A 418 9.03 59.23 -2.82
CA ASP A 418 8.72 60.61 -3.17
C ASP A 418 8.35 60.70 -4.67
N HIS A 419 7.06 60.93 -4.99
CA HIS A 419 6.57 61.13 -6.35
C HIS A 419 6.89 62.49 -6.96
N GLY A 420 7.87 63.21 -6.41
CA GLY A 420 8.18 64.60 -6.77
C GLY A 420 9.09 64.82 -8.00
N ALA A 421 9.53 63.78 -8.72
CA ALA A 421 10.48 63.99 -9.83
C ALA A 421 10.28 63.07 -11.05
N MET A 422 9.04 62.77 -11.48
CA MET A 422 8.83 62.22 -12.81
C MET A 422 8.17 63.25 -13.73
N ASN A 423 9.01 63.87 -14.54
CA ASN A 423 8.61 64.80 -15.61
C ASN A 423 7.90 64.01 -16.74
N HIS A 424 6.59 64.20 -16.92
CA HIS A 424 5.75 63.58 -17.95
C HIS A 424 5.97 64.12 -19.39
N GLY A 425 7.14 64.65 -19.70
CA GLY A 425 7.43 65.25 -20.98
C GLY A 425 8.50 64.61 -21.79
N ALA A 426 8.45 63.32 -22.16
CA ALA A 426 9.20 62.74 -23.29
C ALA A 426 8.97 61.22 -23.41
N MET A 427 7.76 60.76 -23.66
CA MET A 427 7.57 59.48 -24.29
C MET A 427 6.95 59.69 -25.67
N ASN A 428 7.82 59.68 -26.65
CA ASN A 428 7.49 59.73 -28.07
C ASN A 428 6.85 58.41 -28.48
N HIS A 429 5.59 58.40 -28.93
CA HIS A 429 4.80 57.22 -29.36
C HIS A 429 5.24 56.63 -30.71
N GLU A 430 6.36 57.06 -31.29
CA GLU A 430 6.76 56.69 -32.66
C GLU A 430 7.83 55.56 -32.75
N ALA A 431 8.19 54.86 -31.67
CA ALA A 431 9.24 53.83 -31.75
C ALA A 431 8.80 52.44 -31.25
N MET A 432 7.56 52.08 -31.39
CA MET A 432 7.17 50.65 -31.37
C MET A 432 6.88 50.17 -32.78
N ASN A 433 7.93 49.77 -33.44
CA ASN A 433 7.84 49.09 -34.76
C ASN A 433 7.24 47.69 -34.55
N HIS A 434 6.10 47.44 -35.15
CA HIS A 434 5.37 46.16 -35.19
C HIS A 434 6.04 45.07 -36.03
N GLU A 435 7.27 45.27 -36.53
CA GLU A 435 7.93 44.39 -37.52
C GLU A 435 8.95 43.38 -36.97
N THR A 436 9.06 43.15 -35.67
CA THR A 436 10.02 42.18 -35.14
C THR A 436 9.41 41.04 -34.34
N MET A 437 8.14 40.71 -34.58
CA MET A 437 7.65 39.36 -34.25
C MET A 437 7.68 38.48 -35.50
N ASN A 438 8.84 37.88 -35.75
CA ASN A 438 9.04 36.94 -36.85
C ASN A 438 8.27 35.64 -36.51
N HIS A 439 7.20 35.34 -37.26
CA HIS A 439 6.42 34.11 -37.21
C HIS A 439 7.17 32.89 -37.79
N GLU A 440 8.46 32.97 -38.07
CA GLU A 440 9.24 31.94 -38.78
C GLU A 440 10.05 30.99 -37.86
N THR A 441 9.85 30.94 -36.56
CA THR A 441 10.57 29.99 -35.69
C THR A 441 9.71 28.94 -35.03
N MET A 442 8.47 28.68 -35.52
CA MET A 442 7.81 27.42 -35.27
C MET A 442 7.99 26.49 -36.46
N ASN A 443 9.08 25.73 -36.46
CA ASN A 443 9.37 24.71 -37.44
C ASN A 443 8.38 23.56 -37.28
N HIS A 444 7.40 23.44 -38.21
CA HIS A 444 6.46 22.34 -38.35
C HIS A 444 7.09 21.04 -38.87
N GLU A 445 8.42 20.96 -38.99
CA GLU A 445 9.13 19.83 -39.64
C GLU A 445 9.63 18.72 -38.70
N THR A 446 9.22 18.65 -37.44
CA THR A 446 9.64 17.55 -36.53
C THR A 446 8.51 16.63 -36.07
N MET A 447 7.36 16.62 -36.75
CA MET A 447 6.45 15.48 -36.70
C MET A 447 6.60 14.64 -37.94
N ASN A 448 7.52 13.67 -37.89
CA ASN A 448 7.72 12.68 -38.93
C ASN A 448 6.53 11.72 -38.96
N HIS A 449 5.65 11.88 -39.99
CA HIS A 449 4.51 11.03 -40.27
C HIS A 449 4.89 9.67 -40.90
N GLU A 450 6.19 9.31 -40.94
CA GLU A 450 6.68 8.11 -41.62
C GLU A 450 6.87 6.84 -40.80
N THR A 451 6.37 6.76 -39.58
CA THR A 451 6.47 5.53 -38.78
C THR A 451 5.13 4.89 -38.41
N MET A 452 4.04 5.20 -39.10
CA MET A 452 2.90 4.30 -39.14
C MET A 452 2.97 3.47 -40.42
N ASN A 453 3.71 2.37 -40.33
CA ASN A 453 3.72 1.33 -41.37
C ASN A 453 2.35 0.62 -41.31
N HIS A 454 1.45 0.98 -42.26
CA HIS A 454 0.30 0.17 -42.64
C HIS A 454 0.82 -1.05 -43.41
N GLY A 455 1.51 -1.98 -42.71
CA GLY A 455 1.85 -3.30 -43.22
C GLY A 455 0.57 -4.07 -43.48
N GLU A 456 0.25 -4.18 -44.73
CA GLU A 456 -0.43 -5.26 -45.44
C GLU A 456 -1.33 -6.17 -44.60
N MET A 457 -2.61 -5.79 -44.47
CA MET A 457 -3.65 -6.80 -44.38
C MET A 457 -3.86 -7.37 -45.79
N ASN A 458 -3.22 -8.51 -46.04
CA ASN A 458 -3.40 -9.30 -47.24
C ASN A 458 -4.84 -9.84 -47.25
N HIS A 459 -5.74 -9.20 -47.98
CA HIS A 459 -7.03 -9.76 -48.37
C HIS A 459 -6.75 -10.86 -49.41
N GLY A 460 -6.52 -12.09 -48.90
CA GLY A 460 -6.51 -13.27 -49.77
C GLY A 460 -7.85 -13.37 -50.47
N GLU A 461 -7.77 -13.32 -51.79
CA GLU A 461 -8.86 -13.60 -52.74
C GLU A 461 -9.56 -14.90 -52.32
N ILE A 462 -10.82 -14.83 -51.95
CA ILE A 462 -11.70 -15.98 -51.86
C ILE A 462 -12.16 -16.25 -53.30
N ASN A 463 -11.60 -17.30 -53.91
CA ASN A 463 -12.05 -17.81 -55.17
C ASN A 463 -13.48 -18.35 -55.05
N ASP A 464 -14.41 -17.68 -55.69
CA ASP A 464 -15.82 -18.05 -55.92
C ASP A 464 -15.95 -19.03 -57.07
N GLU A 465 -15.27 -20.16 -57.03
CA GLU A 465 -15.54 -21.23 -58.01
C GLU A 465 -15.78 -22.56 -57.29
N ALA A 466 -16.99 -23.13 -57.54
CA ALA A 466 -17.41 -24.48 -57.27
C ALA A 466 -18.10 -24.79 -55.94
N MET A 467 -19.29 -24.21 -55.71
CA MET A 467 -20.37 -24.95 -55.03
C MET A 467 -21.54 -25.14 -55.99
N ASP A 468 -21.52 -26.31 -56.67
CA ASP A 468 -22.62 -26.79 -57.51
C ASP A 468 -23.80 -27.27 -56.62
N HIS A 469 -24.87 -26.49 -56.59
CA HIS A 469 -26.09 -26.72 -55.81
C HIS A 469 -27.06 -27.75 -56.44
N SER A 470 -26.64 -28.55 -57.44
CA SER A 470 -27.53 -29.42 -58.19
C SER A 470 -27.64 -30.86 -57.70
N LYS A 471 -27.07 -31.25 -56.57
CA LYS A 471 -27.14 -32.64 -56.04
C LYS A 471 -27.52 -32.79 -54.57
N MET A 472 -28.50 -32.05 -54.08
CA MET A 472 -29.19 -32.46 -52.85
C MET A 472 -30.55 -33.10 -53.22
N ASN A 473 -30.54 -34.41 -53.31
CA ASN A 473 -31.73 -35.23 -53.59
C ASN A 473 -32.56 -35.36 -52.29
N HIS A 474 -33.69 -34.68 -52.21
CA HIS A 474 -34.72 -34.84 -51.17
C HIS A 474 -35.53 -36.08 -51.45
N SER A 475 -35.09 -37.26 -51.03
CA SER A 475 -36.03 -38.36 -50.82
C SER A 475 -35.46 -39.40 -49.88
N LYS A 476 -36.28 -39.71 -48.91
CA LYS A 476 -36.21 -40.77 -47.89
C LYS A 476 -35.79 -40.38 -46.47
N MET A 477 -36.71 -39.73 -45.77
CA MET A 477 -37.00 -40.05 -44.41
C MET A 477 -38.39 -40.71 -44.40
N ASN A 478 -38.43 -42.04 -44.32
CA ASN A 478 -39.61 -42.80 -43.92
C ASN A 478 -39.57 -42.96 -42.41
N HIS A 479 -40.69 -42.58 -41.77
CA HIS A 479 -41.09 -42.98 -40.45
C HIS A 479 -41.43 -44.48 -40.42
N SER A 480 -40.94 -45.23 -39.43
CA SER A 480 -41.67 -46.30 -38.82
C SER A 480 -40.97 -46.75 -37.53
N GLU A 481 -41.77 -46.70 -36.45
CA GLU A 481 -41.78 -47.45 -35.19
C GLU A 481 -40.57 -47.37 -34.27
#